data_a599d06046225e4788a9b9f9d5959e77
#
_entry.id   a599d06046225e4788a9b9f9d5959e77
#
_cell.length_a   1.000
_cell.length_b   1.000
_cell.length_c   1.000
_cell.angle_alpha   90.00
_cell.angle_beta   90.00
_cell.angle_gamma   90.00
#
_symmetry.space_group_name_H-M   'P 1'
#
loop_
_entity.id
_entity.type
_entity.pdbx_description
1 polymer ?
#
loop_
_entity_poly.entity_id
_entity_poly.type
_entity_poly.pdbx_seq_one_letter_code
_entity_poly.pdbx_strand_id
1 'polypeptide(L)'
;DANDSGTNFAQRSNGQKLHSMNMSYGGSGGSATSASCTKLGDLADKGVLIASSSGNGGIGSIGWPSACPKVYAVGATNGTDRRSSYSSTNEYVAFSAPGGEYSDWNGDGVDDLVYAYARENSYVQTSNNGNPMIGAQGTSMASPHGAGFLGLVKYYYEDIVKPFESNTSLPTSLTYVEVDKMLAANLLTNDVNKEARPNDSVARPGWDEHLGYGIIDLHKAIQAIDSFQDGYFTSF
;
A
#
# COMPACT_ATOMS: atom_id res chain seq x y z
N ASP A 1 -18.64 18.23 3.73
CA ASP A 1 -19.96 18.81 3.95
C ASP A 1 -20.53 18.29 5.26
N ALA A 2 -20.71 19.23 6.25
CA ALA A 2 -21.19 18.89 7.59
C ALA A 2 -22.70 18.54 7.63
N ASN A 3 -23.35 18.43 6.47
CA ASN A 3 -24.78 18.19 6.33
C ASN A 3 -25.15 16.88 5.65
N ASP A 4 -24.20 15.96 5.47
CA ASP A 4 -24.52 14.66 4.90
C ASP A 4 -24.95 13.69 6.00
N SER A 5 -26.21 13.87 6.44
CA SER A 5 -26.88 13.02 7.38
C SER A 5 -27.18 11.65 6.75
N GLY A 6 -26.16 10.82 6.57
CA GLY A 6 -26.36 9.42 6.31
C GLY A 6 -25.92 8.87 4.97
N THR A 7 -25.33 9.63 4.08
CA THR A 7 -24.67 9.05 2.91
C THR A 7 -23.32 8.47 3.33
N ASN A 8 -23.15 7.23 3.00
CA ASN A 8 -21.99 6.44 3.27
C ASN A 8 -20.82 7.08 2.49
N PHE A 9 -19.83 7.73 3.16
CA PHE A 9 -18.62 8.27 2.50
C PHE A 9 -17.88 7.25 1.64
N ALA A 10 -18.12 5.96 1.87
CA ALA A 10 -17.63 4.87 1.04
C ALA A 10 -18.39 4.74 -0.29
N GLN A 11 -19.44 5.51 -0.53
CA GLN A 11 -20.25 5.41 -1.74
C GLN A 11 -20.46 6.81 -2.34
N ARG A 12 -20.12 6.98 -3.61
CA ARG A 12 -20.42 8.21 -4.35
C ARG A 12 -21.93 8.36 -4.56
N SER A 13 -22.40 9.58 -4.82
CA SER A 13 -23.81 9.87 -5.11
C SER A 13 -24.43 9.07 -6.29
N ASN A 14 -23.56 8.52 -7.16
CA ASN A 14 -23.94 7.65 -8.27
C ASN A 14 -23.91 6.16 -7.94
N GLY A 15 -23.79 5.79 -6.67
CA GLY A 15 -23.73 4.39 -6.24
C GLY A 15 -22.37 3.71 -6.33
N GLN A 16 -21.34 4.40 -6.86
CA GLN A 16 -19.98 3.84 -6.94
C GLN A 16 -19.36 3.72 -5.55
N LYS A 17 -18.75 2.58 -5.27
CA LYS A 17 -18.03 2.32 -4.03
C LYS A 17 -16.63 2.94 -4.08
N LEU A 18 -16.14 3.41 -2.93
CA LEU A 18 -14.75 3.75 -2.71
C LEU A 18 -14.03 2.51 -2.14
N HIS A 19 -13.18 1.87 -2.94
CA HIS A 19 -12.47 0.67 -2.52
C HIS A 19 -11.23 0.99 -1.68
N SER A 20 -10.48 2.01 -2.07
CA SER A 20 -9.26 2.41 -1.35
C SER A 20 -9.05 3.92 -1.33
N MET A 21 -8.21 4.37 -0.40
CA MET A 21 -7.79 5.76 -0.25
C MET A 21 -6.27 5.84 -0.08
N ASN A 22 -5.65 6.84 -0.72
CA ASN A 22 -4.22 7.13 -0.58
C ASN A 22 -3.98 8.40 0.26
N MET A 23 -3.01 8.31 1.17
CA MET A 23 -2.52 9.44 1.95
C MET A 23 -0.99 9.54 1.85
N SER A 24 -0.50 10.24 0.81
CA SER A 24 0.93 10.47 0.60
C SER A 24 1.46 11.67 1.40
N TYR A 25 1.05 11.80 2.64
CA TYR A 25 1.47 12.87 3.55
C TYR A 25 1.62 12.35 4.97
N GLY A 26 2.35 13.07 5.79
CA GLY A 26 2.50 12.71 7.19
C GLY A 26 3.47 13.63 7.91
N GLY A 27 3.60 13.39 9.20
CA GLY A 27 4.51 14.12 10.07
C GLY A 27 4.69 13.42 11.42
N SER A 28 5.56 13.95 12.25
CA SER A 28 5.78 13.49 13.63
C SER A 28 4.71 14.07 14.56
N GLY A 29 4.51 13.46 15.73
CA GLY A 29 3.70 14.02 16.82
C GLY A 29 2.20 13.68 16.78
N GLY A 30 1.78 12.66 16.07
CA GLY A 30 0.43 12.12 16.12
C GLY A 30 0.20 11.17 17.30
N SER A 31 -1.05 10.73 17.47
CA SER A 31 -1.47 9.73 18.45
C SER A 31 -2.54 8.81 17.84
N ALA A 32 -2.50 7.53 18.18
CA ALA A 32 -3.49 6.55 17.77
C ALA A 32 -4.93 6.91 18.20
N THR A 33 -5.06 7.70 19.26
CA THR A 33 -6.35 8.18 19.79
C THR A 33 -6.76 9.54 19.27
N SER A 34 -6.03 10.12 18.31
CA SER A 34 -6.40 11.40 17.71
C SER A 34 -7.73 11.33 16.98
N ALA A 35 -8.44 12.46 16.89
CA ALA A 35 -9.70 12.54 16.15
C ALA A 35 -9.56 12.14 14.68
N SER A 36 -8.38 12.40 14.07
CA SER A 36 -8.09 11.96 12.71
C SER A 36 -7.98 10.43 12.60
N CYS A 37 -7.29 9.78 13.54
CA CYS A 37 -7.22 8.30 13.54
C CYS A 37 -8.59 7.68 13.76
N THR A 38 -9.42 8.25 14.66
CA THR A 38 -10.80 7.79 14.82
C THR A 38 -11.59 7.86 13.52
N LYS A 39 -11.50 8.98 12.79
CA LYS A 39 -12.19 9.14 11.50
C LYS A 39 -11.68 8.19 10.42
N LEU A 40 -10.37 7.91 10.37
CA LEU A 40 -9.81 6.92 9.47
C LEU A 40 -10.30 5.51 9.82
N GLY A 41 -10.35 5.19 11.11
CA GLY A 41 -10.94 3.94 11.59
C GLY A 41 -12.41 3.79 11.20
N ASP A 42 -13.23 4.84 11.34
CA ASP A 42 -14.63 4.88 10.90
C ASP A 42 -14.78 4.61 9.39
N LEU A 43 -13.83 5.10 8.56
CA LEU A 43 -13.82 4.83 7.11
C LEU A 43 -13.42 3.39 6.81
N ALA A 44 -12.40 2.86 7.50
CA ALA A 44 -11.98 1.48 7.34
C ALA A 44 -13.10 0.50 7.76
N ASP A 45 -13.87 0.81 8.80
CA ASP A 45 -15.04 0.02 9.22
C ASP A 45 -16.18 0.03 8.20
N LYS A 46 -16.21 1.04 7.33
CA LYS A 46 -17.10 1.10 6.16
C LYS A 46 -16.54 0.39 4.93
N GLY A 47 -15.43 -0.31 5.08
CA GLY A 47 -14.82 -1.11 4.05
C GLY A 47 -13.85 -0.36 3.12
N VAL A 48 -13.43 0.87 3.45
CA VAL A 48 -12.39 1.58 2.69
C VAL A 48 -11.01 1.08 3.13
N LEU A 49 -10.20 0.58 2.21
CA LEU A 49 -8.82 0.19 2.49
C LEU A 49 -7.92 1.43 2.39
N ILE A 50 -7.20 1.77 3.46
CA ILE A 50 -6.49 3.03 3.57
C ILE A 50 -4.99 2.80 3.56
N ALA A 51 -4.30 3.29 2.53
CA ALA A 51 -2.84 3.29 2.45
C ALA A 51 -2.29 4.68 2.81
N SER A 52 -1.21 4.71 3.58
CA SER A 52 -0.50 5.94 3.92
C SER A 52 1.01 5.74 3.86
N SER A 53 1.73 6.77 3.44
CA SER A 53 3.19 6.73 3.43
C SER A 53 3.76 6.52 4.84
N SER A 54 4.66 5.53 5.03
CA SER A 54 5.26 5.22 6.34
C SER A 54 6.15 6.35 6.90
N GLY A 55 6.63 7.24 6.01
CA GLY A 55 7.53 8.34 6.32
C GLY A 55 8.92 8.17 5.73
N ASN A 56 9.69 9.25 5.72
CA ASN A 56 11.03 9.31 5.12
C ASN A 56 12.11 9.62 6.18
N GLY A 57 11.89 9.21 7.42
CA GLY A 57 12.78 9.47 8.54
C GLY A 57 13.82 8.37 8.80
N GLY A 58 13.82 7.30 8.00
CA GLY A 58 14.71 6.18 8.17
C GLY A 58 14.34 5.25 9.34
N ILE A 59 15.32 4.50 9.82
CA ILE A 59 15.13 3.45 10.82
C ILE A 59 14.55 4.00 12.13
N GLY A 60 13.49 3.32 12.63
CA GLY A 60 12.86 3.61 13.93
C GLY A 60 11.97 4.85 13.94
N SER A 61 11.76 5.53 12.80
CA SER A 61 10.89 6.70 12.76
C SER A 61 9.42 6.30 12.59
N ILE A 62 8.53 7.03 13.27
CA ILE A 62 7.08 6.81 13.22
C ILE A 62 6.42 8.01 12.58
N GLY A 63 5.63 7.76 11.53
CA GLY A 63 4.82 8.76 10.85
C GLY A 63 3.35 8.68 11.21
N TRP A 64 2.67 9.81 11.16
CA TRP A 64 1.22 9.92 11.26
C TRP A 64 0.68 10.57 10.00
N PRO A 65 -0.43 10.06 9.41
CA PRO A 65 -1.41 9.12 9.99
C PRO A 65 -1.13 7.63 9.72
N SER A 66 0.01 7.25 9.15
CA SER A 66 0.32 5.85 8.82
C SER A 66 0.31 4.91 10.04
N ALA A 67 0.62 5.43 11.24
CA ALA A 67 0.54 4.66 12.48
C ALA A 67 -0.86 4.67 13.13
N CYS A 68 -1.89 5.18 12.45
CA CYS A 68 -3.27 5.04 12.92
C CYS A 68 -3.75 3.57 12.76
N PRO A 69 -4.55 3.05 13.70
CA PRO A 69 -5.17 1.75 13.56
C PRO A 69 -5.96 1.63 12.24
N LYS A 70 -5.92 0.46 11.60
CA LYS A 70 -6.63 0.16 10.34
C LYS A 70 -6.13 0.95 9.13
N VAL A 71 -4.97 1.59 9.23
CA VAL A 71 -4.27 2.24 8.12
C VAL A 71 -3.05 1.41 7.76
N TYR A 72 -2.87 1.10 6.48
CA TYR A 72 -1.69 0.40 5.98
C TYR A 72 -0.56 1.39 5.76
N ALA A 73 0.46 1.34 6.63
CA ALA A 73 1.69 2.07 6.43
C ALA A 73 2.51 1.40 5.31
N VAL A 74 2.79 2.16 4.25
CA VAL A 74 3.48 1.67 3.06
C VAL A 74 4.92 2.12 3.08
N GLY A 75 5.84 1.15 3.16
CA GLY A 75 7.27 1.35 3.02
C GLY A 75 7.69 1.54 1.56
N ALA A 76 8.89 2.09 1.34
CA ALA A 76 9.43 2.32 0.00
C ALA A 76 10.56 1.34 -0.34
N THR A 77 10.53 0.81 -1.57
CA THR A 77 11.64 0.05 -2.17
C THR A 77 12.27 0.80 -3.33
N ASN A 78 13.54 0.48 -3.60
CA ASN A 78 14.29 0.94 -4.77
C ASN A 78 14.19 -0.03 -5.95
N GLY A 79 14.92 0.23 -7.05
CA GLY A 79 14.88 -0.57 -8.28
C GLY A 79 15.43 -1.99 -8.18
N THR A 80 15.99 -2.38 -7.02
CA THR A 80 16.46 -3.75 -6.74
C THR A 80 15.62 -4.47 -5.69
N ASP A 81 14.39 -4.02 -5.44
CA ASP A 81 13.47 -4.57 -4.45
C ASP A 81 13.99 -4.51 -3.00
N ARG A 82 14.93 -3.59 -2.71
CA ARG A 82 15.44 -3.35 -1.36
C ARG A 82 14.73 -2.16 -0.73
N ARG A 83 14.62 -2.15 0.59
CA ARG A 83 14.15 -0.98 1.30
C ARG A 83 14.99 0.26 0.92
N SER A 84 14.33 1.32 0.45
CA SER A 84 14.99 2.60 0.21
C SER A 84 15.55 3.16 1.51
N SER A 85 16.75 3.79 1.46
CA SER A 85 17.50 4.21 2.67
C SER A 85 16.71 5.13 3.59
N TYR A 86 15.88 5.98 3.02
CA TYR A 86 15.04 6.94 3.73
C TYR A 86 13.76 6.34 4.30
N SER A 87 13.29 5.17 3.79
CA SER A 87 12.00 4.60 4.21
C SER A 87 11.97 4.36 5.71
N SER A 88 10.95 4.89 6.37
CA SER A 88 10.74 4.67 7.80
C SER A 88 10.49 3.20 8.11
N THR A 89 11.10 2.70 9.18
CA THR A 89 10.92 1.34 9.70
C THR A 89 10.36 1.39 11.10
N ASN A 90 9.31 0.65 11.36
CA ASN A 90 8.68 0.55 12.68
C ASN A 90 7.62 -0.57 12.68
N GLU A 91 6.99 -0.80 13.83
CA GLU A 91 5.95 -1.82 14.02
C GLU A 91 4.65 -1.60 13.23
N TYR A 92 4.48 -0.46 12.55
CA TYR A 92 3.27 -0.13 11.79
C TYR A 92 3.41 -0.40 10.29
N VAL A 93 4.63 -0.64 9.78
CA VAL A 93 4.83 -0.93 8.34
C VAL A 93 4.07 -2.21 7.97
N ALA A 94 3.05 -2.06 7.14
CA ALA A 94 2.22 -3.19 6.73
C ALA A 94 2.83 -3.96 5.55
N PHE A 95 3.26 -3.23 4.54
CA PHE A 95 3.93 -3.77 3.35
C PHE A 95 4.70 -2.66 2.65
N SER A 96 5.47 -3.01 1.63
CA SER A 96 6.26 -2.07 0.86
C SER A 96 5.88 -2.06 -0.62
N ALA A 97 6.20 -0.96 -1.29
CA ALA A 97 5.92 -0.73 -2.71
C ALA A 97 7.03 0.14 -3.32
N PRO A 98 7.13 0.22 -4.67
CA PRO A 98 8.12 1.05 -5.32
C PRO A 98 8.02 2.53 -4.91
N GLY A 99 9.07 3.04 -4.27
CA GLY A 99 9.19 4.44 -3.83
C GLY A 99 10.39 5.15 -4.43
N GLY A 100 11.28 4.40 -5.07
CA GLY A 100 12.49 4.88 -5.72
C GLY A 100 13.61 5.24 -4.75
N GLU A 101 14.77 5.55 -5.30
CA GLU A 101 15.93 6.08 -4.58
C GLU A 101 16.82 6.87 -5.55
N TYR A 102 17.37 8.02 -5.11
CA TYR A 102 18.37 8.79 -5.85
C TYR A 102 19.70 8.02 -5.85
N SER A 103 19.75 6.93 -6.59
CA SER A 103 20.92 6.09 -6.77
C SER A 103 20.61 5.09 -7.88
N ASP A 104 21.57 4.81 -8.71
CA ASP A 104 21.52 3.76 -9.73
C ASP A 104 21.93 2.41 -9.11
N TRP A 105 20.97 1.72 -8.48
CA TRP A 105 21.20 0.43 -7.84
C TRP A 105 21.23 -0.73 -8.84
N ASN A 106 20.52 -0.57 -9.96
CA ASN A 106 20.44 -1.59 -10.99
C ASN A 106 21.57 -1.52 -12.02
N GLY A 107 22.33 -0.42 -12.04
CA GLY A 107 23.52 -0.24 -12.89
C GLY A 107 23.20 0.12 -14.34
N ASP A 108 22.03 0.68 -14.62
CA ASP A 108 21.60 1.05 -15.97
C ASP A 108 21.98 2.48 -16.37
N GLY A 109 22.57 3.24 -15.47
CA GLY A 109 23.01 4.62 -15.68
C GLY A 109 21.97 5.68 -15.37
N VAL A 110 20.83 5.30 -14.78
CA VAL A 110 19.73 6.19 -14.40
C VAL A 110 19.39 5.97 -12.93
N ASP A 111 19.11 7.04 -12.19
CA ASP A 111 18.63 6.90 -10.80
C ASP A 111 17.31 6.10 -10.75
N ASP A 112 17.19 5.21 -9.78
CA ASP A 112 16.01 4.36 -9.56
C ASP A 112 14.83 5.15 -8.97
N LEU A 113 14.34 6.15 -9.69
CA LEU A 113 13.23 7.00 -9.26
C LEU A 113 11.88 6.49 -9.76
N VAL A 114 10.82 6.92 -9.11
CA VAL A 114 9.47 6.79 -9.66
C VAL A 114 9.24 7.93 -10.63
N TYR A 115 9.11 7.60 -11.91
CA TYR A 115 8.95 8.58 -12.99
C TYR A 115 7.49 8.73 -13.39
N ALA A 116 7.08 9.98 -13.61
CA ALA A 116 5.76 10.32 -14.15
C ALA A 116 5.86 11.44 -15.19
N TYR A 117 4.90 11.53 -16.09
CA TYR A 117 4.80 12.65 -16.99
C TYR A 117 4.57 13.95 -16.22
N ALA A 118 5.37 14.96 -16.53
CA ALA A 118 5.26 16.29 -15.95
C ALA A 118 4.32 17.15 -16.80
N ARG A 119 3.69 18.14 -16.16
CA ARG A 119 2.97 19.18 -16.90
C ARG A 119 3.97 20.03 -17.68
N GLU A 120 3.56 20.50 -18.87
CA GLU A 120 4.29 21.52 -19.62
C GLU A 120 4.64 22.70 -18.70
N ASN A 121 5.88 23.17 -18.77
CA ASN A 121 6.49 24.18 -17.87
C ASN A 121 6.83 23.73 -16.43
N SER A 122 6.72 22.45 -16.10
CA SER A 122 7.26 21.91 -14.86
C SER A 122 8.77 21.72 -14.96
N TYR A 123 9.46 21.63 -13.80
CA TYR A 123 10.87 21.24 -13.80
C TYR A 123 11.02 19.82 -14.37
N VAL A 124 11.75 19.69 -15.45
CA VAL A 124 11.91 18.43 -16.19
C VAL A 124 13.28 17.84 -15.83
N GLN A 125 13.30 16.64 -15.29
CA GLN A 125 14.54 15.89 -15.01
C GLN A 125 14.99 15.07 -16.22
N THR A 126 14.04 14.56 -17.00
CA THR A 126 14.31 13.78 -18.21
C THR A 126 13.13 13.91 -19.19
N SER A 127 13.25 13.32 -20.37
CA SER A 127 12.17 13.27 -21.34
C SER A 127 12.06 11.89 -21.97
N ASN A 128 10.83 11.44 -22.23
CA ASN A 128 10.55 10.24 -22.99
C ASN A 128 9.82 10.61 -24.28
N ASN A 129 10.47 10.39 -25.42
CA ASN A 129 9.95 10.75 -26.75
C ASN A 129 9.48 12.22 -26.84
N GLY A 130 10.23 13.15 -26.24
CA GLY A 130 9.90 14.57 -26.20
C GLY A 130 8.87 14.99 -25.15
N ASN A 131 8.29 14.06 -24.41
CA ASN A 131 7.39 14.36 -23.28
C ASN A 131 8.19 14.60 -22.01
N PRO A 132 7.92 15.68 -21.28
CA PRO A 132 8.64 15.97 -20.05
C PRO A 132 8.29 14.96 -18.96
N MET A 133 9.30 14.48 -18.26
CA MET A 133 9.14 13.58 -17.12
C MET A 133 9.79 14.16 -15.87
N ILE A 134 9.21 13.88 -14.73
CA ILE A 134 9.76 14.16 -13.41
C ILE A 134 9.93 12.84 -12.65
N GLY A 135 11.11 12.64 -12.09
CA GLY A 135 11.39 11.53 -11.19
C GLY A 135 11.36 12.00 -9.73
N ALA A 136 10.87 11.17 -8.86
CA ALA A 136 10.83 11.43 -7.43
C ALA A 136 11.08 10.15 -6.64
N GLN A 137 11.59 10.32 -5.41
CA GLN A 137 11.68 9.26 -4.42
C GLN A 137 10.86 9.60 -3.19
N GLY A 138 10.40 8.59 -2.47
CA GLY A 138 9.71 8.77 -1.20
C GLY A 138 8.68 7.70 -0.93
N THR A 139 8.36 7.48 0.34
CA THR A 139 7.19 6.69 0.71
C THR A 139 5.87 7.34 0.21
N SER A 140 5.91 8.63 -0.14
CA SER A 140 4.81 9.31 -0.85
C SER A 140 4.59 8.79 -2.26
N MET A 141 5.61 8.20 -2.92
CA MET A 141 5.51 7.52 -4.20
C MET A 141 5.09 6.05 -4.03
N ALA A 142 5.53 5.41 -2.96
CA ALA A 142 5.15 4.04 -2.61
C ALA A 142 3.66 3.92 -2.21
N SER A 143 3.16 4.86 -1.43
CA SER A 143 1.79 4.85 -0.90
C SER A 143 0.70 4.76 -1.99
N PRO A 144 0.73 5.51 -3.10
CA PRO A 144 -0.27 5.38 -4.16
C PRO A 144 -0.20 4.03 -4.89
N HIS A 145 0.98 3.39 -4.99
CA HIS A 145 1.08 2.01 -5.48
C HIS A 145 0.34 1.05 -4.52
N GLY A 146 0.54 1.21 -3.21
CA GLY A 146 -0.19 0.45 -2.21
C GLY A 146 -1.70 0.67 -2.26
N ALA A 147 -2.16 1.92 -2.40
CA ALA A 147 -3.59 2.21 -2.52
C ALA A 147 -4.21 1.64 -3.80
N GLY A 148 -3.51 1.76 -4.94
CA GLY A 148 -3.91 1.17 -6.20
C GLY A 148 -4.00 -0.35 -6.12
N PHE A 149 -3.01 -0.98 -5.53
CA PHE A 149 -2.97 -2.42 -5.27
C PHE A 149 -4.18 -2.87 -4.42
N LEU A 150 -4.40 -2.27 -3.26
CA LEU A 150 -5.52 -2.59 -2.38
C LEU A 150 -6.88 -2.39 -3.07
N GLY A 151 -7.00 -1.31 -3.85
CA GLY A 151 -8.20 -1.03 -4.63
C GLY A 151 -8.47 -2.07 -5.71
N LEU A 152 -7.44 -2.50 -6.44
CA LEU A 152 -7.55 -3.54 -7.47
C LEU A 152 -7.87 -4.92 -6.87
N VAL A 153 -7.21 -5.31 -5.80
CA VAL A 153 -7.46 -6.57 -5.08
C VAL A 153 -8.90 -6.63 -4.60
N LYS A 154 -9.37 -5.56 -3.96
CA LYS A 154 -10.74 -5.46 -3.47
C LYS A 154 -11.78 -5.47 -4.59
N TYR A 155 -11.56 -4.68 -5.65
CA TYR A 155 -12.42 -4.65 -6.83
C TYR A 155 -12.50 -6.03 -7.49
N TYR A 156 -11.34 -6.69 -7.69
CA TYR A 156 -11.31 -8.01 -8.31
C TYR A 156 -12.11 -9.03 -7.50
N TYR A 157 -11.93 -9.04 -6.19
CA TYR A 157 -12.69 -9.92 -5.32
C TYR A 157 -14.19 -9.61 -5.33
N GLU A 158 -14.59 -8.37 -5.06
CA GLU A 158 -15.99 -8.00 -4.82
C GLU A 158 -16.85 -7.91 -6.09
N ASP A 159 -16.25 -7.41 -7.18
CA ASP A 159 -17.02 -7.08 -8.39
C ASP A 159 -16.81 -8.10 -9.53
N ILE A 160 -15.71 -8.88 -9.50
CA ILE A 160 -15.41 -9.88 -10.53
C ILE A 160 -15.64 -11.31 -10.02
N VAL A 161 -15.07 -11.68 -8.86
CA VAL A 161 -15.07 -13.07 -8.39
C VAL A 161 -16.31 -13.38 -7.55
N LYS A 162 -16.54 -12.61 -6.49
CA LYS A 162 -17.61 -12.89 -5.52
C LYS A 162 -19.03 -12.99 -6.09
N PRO A 163 -19.45 -12.23 -7.12
CA PRO A 163 -20.78 -12.37 -7.70
C PRO A 163 -21.07 -13.75 -8.33
N PHE A 164 -20.01 -14.47 -8.72
CA PHE A 164 -20.12 -15.80 -9.33
C PHE A 164 -19.76 -16.93 -8.36
N GLU A 165 -19.36 -16.59 -7.14
CA GLU A 165 -18.96 -17.56 -6.13
C GLU A 165 -20.16 -18.05 -5.32
N SER A 166 -20.36 -19.36 -5.29
CA SER A 166 -21.43 -20.03 -4.54
C SER A 166 -21.07 -20.30 -3.08
N ASN A 167 -19.81 -20.20 -2.71
CA ASN A 167 -19.35 -20.45 -1.36
C ASN A 167 -19.78 -19.32 -0.41
N THR A 168 -20.80 -19.61 0.40
CA THR A 168 -21.35 -18.64 1.36
C THR A 168 -20.48 -18.41 2.59
N SER A 169 -19.42 -19.23 2.77
CA SER A 169 -18.46 -19.06 3.87
C SER A 169 -17.46 -17.94 3.61
N LEU A 170 -17.28 -17.53 2.34
CA LEU A 170 -16.39 -16.43 1.98
C LEU A 170 -17.04 -15.08 2.31
N PRO A 171 -16.27 -14.09 2.79
CA PRO A 171 -16.77 -12.77 3.11
C PRO A 171 -17.42 -12.11 1.89
N THR A 172 -18.43 -11.28 2.11
CA THR A 172 -19.09 -10.52 1.04
C THR A 172 -18.28 -9.33 0.57
N SER A 173 -17.33 -8.89 1.37
CA SER A 173 -16.43 -7.77 1.10
C SER A 173 -15.06 -8.00 1.74
N LEU A 174 -13.99 -7.58 1.06
CA LEU A 174 -12.66 -7.51 1.66
C LEU A 174 -12.56 -6.23 2.50
N THR A 175 -12.65 -6.39 3.80
CA THR A 175 -12.36 -5.33 4.77
C THR A 175 -10.89 -5.36 5.17
N TYR A 176 -10.48 -4.43 6.03
CA TYR A 176 -9.11 -4.46 6.57
C TYR A 176 -8.82 -5.78 7.32
N VAL A 177 -9.83 -6.43 7.93
CA VAL A 177 -9.64 -7.70 8.66
C VAL A 177 -9.25 -8.84 7.73
N GLU A 178 -9.93 -8.96 6.58
CA GLU A 178 -9.63 -9.98 5.59
C GLU A 178 -8.27 -9.72 4.92
N VAL A 179 -7.97 -8.47 4.60
CA VAL A 179 -6.68 -8.09 4.01
C VAL A 179 -5.53 -8.36 4.98
N ASP A 180 -5.68 -8.08 6.28
CA ASP A 180 -4.67 -8.41 7.29
C ASP A 180 -4.39 -9.91 7.36
N LYS A 181 -5.44 -10.74 7.29
CA LYS A 181 -5.28 -12.19 7.26
C LYS A 181 -4.58 -12.67 5.98
N MET A 182 -4.92 -12.07 4.83
CA MET A 182 -4.28 -12.39 3.56
C MET A 182 -2.79 -11.98 3.55
N LEU A 183 -2.45 -10.84 4.14
CA LEU A 183 -1.06 -10.42 4.34
C LEU A 183 -0.31 -11.41 5.23
N ALA A 184 -0.87 -11.75 6.39
CA ALA A 184 -0.28 -12.70 7.32
C ALA A 184 -0.11 -14.11 6.72
N ALA A 185 -0.99 -14.51 5.81
CA ALA A 185 -0.90 -15.76 5.06
C ALA A 185 0.04 -15.66 3.83
N ASN A 186 0.72 -14.55 3.62
CA ASN A 186 1.61 -14.29 2.48
C ASN A 186 0.91 -14.48 1.11
N LEU A 187 -0.34 -14.03 0.99
CA LEU A 187 -1.12 -14.14 -0.24
C LEU A 187 -1.05 -12.89 -1.12
N LEU A 188 -0.63 -11.75 -0.56
CA LEU A 188 -0.69 -10.45 -1.22
C LEU A 188 0.68 -9.86 -1.56
N THR A 189 1.74 -10.40 -0.98
CA THR A 189 3.08 -9.82 -1.07
C THR A 189 4.12 -10.89 -1.35
N ASN A 190 5.24 -10.48 -1.92
CA ASN A 190 6.46 -11.28 -1.94
C ASN A 190 7.30 -10.91 -0.72
N ASP A 191 7.49 -11.89 0.14
CA ASP A 191 8.42 -11.81 1.24
C ASP A 191 9.85 -11.93 0.70
N VAL A 192 10.53 -10.79 0.59
CA VAL A 192 11.90 -10.70 0.05
C VAL A 192 12.93 -10.85 1.17
N ASN A 193 12.94 -12.00 1.80
CA ASN A 193 13.86 -12.37 2.88
C ASN A 193 15.36 -12.17 2.60
N LYS A 194 15.74 -11.82 1.39
CA LYS A 194 17.14 -11.85 0.92
C LYS A 194 17.82 -10.52 0.94
N GLU A 195 17.11 -9.42 1.28
CA GLU A 195 17.55 -8.12 0.81
C GLU A 195 17.56 -7.04 1.90
N ALA A 196 17.77 -7.48 3.15
CA ALA A 196 18.26 -6.56 4.14
C ALA A 196 19.56 -5.92 3.59
N ARG A 197 19.70 -4.60 3.66
CA ARG A 197 20.99 -3.97 3.39
C ARG A 197 22.02 -4.64 4.29
N PRO A 198 23.30 -4.69 3.93
CA PRO A 198 24.33 -5.37 4.71
C PRO A 198 24.40 -5.00 6.19
N ASN A 199 23.78 -3.87 6.57
CA ASN A 199 23.69 -3.36 7.94
C ASN A 199 22.26 -3.40 8.52
N ASP A 200 21.25 -3.82 7.76
CA ASP A 200 19.92 -4.06 8.27
C ASP A 200 19.91 -5.48 8.85
N SER A 201 20.05 -5.58 10.16
CA SER A 201 19.95 -6.86 10.84
C SER A 201 18.54 -7.38 10.72
N VAL A 202 18.35 -8.43 9.91
CA VAL A 202 17.23 -9.36 10.00
C VAL A 202 16.00 -9.02 9.16
N ALA A 203 16.06 -9.23 7.84
CA ALA A 203 14.86 -9.68 7.12
C ALA A 203 14.47 -11.08 7.65
N ARG A 204 13.26 -11.23 8.18
CA ARG A 204 12.73 -12.50 8.68
C ARG A 204 11.60 -12.96 7.77
N PRO A 205 11.38 -14.27 7.61
CA PRO A 205 10.16 -14.77 7.00
C PRO A 205 8.93 -14.23 7.73
N GLY A 206 7.96 -13.73 6.97
CA GLY A 206 6.77 -13.11 7.49
C GLY A 206 6.90 -11.61 7.69
N TRP A 207 6.26 -11.06 8.70
CA TRP A 207 6.31 -9.64 8.97
C TRP A 207 7.64 -9.21 9.62
N ASP A 208 8.21 -8.13 9.11
CA ASP A 208 9.33 -7.41 9.73
C ASP A 208 9.13 -5.88 9.71
N GLU A 209 9.90 -5.15 10.50
CA GLU A 209 9.77 -3.69 10.64
C GLU A 209 10.30 -2.89 9.43
N HIS A 210 11.03 -3.53 8.51
CA HIS A 210 11.68 -2.90 7.37
C HIS A 210 10.78 -2.86 6.12
N LEU A 211 10.13 -3.98 5.81
CA LEU A 211 9.31 -4.17 4.63
C LEU A 211 7.85 -4.57 4.93
N GLY A 212 7.50 -4.70 6.22
CA GLY A 212 6.21 -5.25 6.64
C GLY A 212 6.09 -6.73 6.24
N TYR A 213 4.98 -7.10 5.60
CA TYR A 213 4.77 -8.43 5.03
C TYR A 213 5.45 -8.64 3.67
N GLY A 214 6.31 -7.70 3.23
CA GLY A 214 7.03 -7.78 1.97
C GLY A 214 6.51 -6.79 0.91
N ILE A 215 6.94 -6.98 -0.34
CA ILE A 215 6.61 -6.11 -1.46
C ILE A 215 5.29 -6.58 -2.11
N ILE A 216 4.39 -5.65 -2.39
CA ILE A 216 3.10 -5.96 -3.05
C ILE A 216 3.30 -6.73 -4.36
N ASP A 217 2.47 -7.77 -4.57
CA ASP A 217 2.43 -8.56 -5.80
C ASP A 217 0.99 -8.78 -6.25
N LEU A 218 0.57 -8.03 -7.27
CA LEU A 218 -0.79 -8.10 -7.78
C LEU A 218 -1.10 -9.44 -8.45
N HIS A 219 -0.11 -10.04 -9.13
CA HIS A 219 -0.30 -11.34 -9.78
C HIS A 219 -0.57 -12.43 -8.75
N LYS A 220 0.24 -12.48 -7.70
CA LYS A 220 0.07 -13.40 -6.57
C LYS A 220 -1.27 -13.21 -5.88
N ALA A 221 -1.67 -11.94 -5.64
CA ALA A 221 -2.95 -11.61 -5.02
C ALA A 221 -4.14 -12.11 -5.85
N ILE A 222 -4.11 -11.92 -7.18
CA ILE A 222 -5.16 -12.42 -8.09
C ILE A 222 -5.20 -13.94 -8.07
N GLN A 223 -4.07 -14.63 -8.18
CA GLN A 223 -4.00 -16.09 -8.10
C GLN A 223 -4.55 -16.63 -6.78
N ALA A 224 -4.24 -15.94 -5.67
CA ALA A 224 -4.79 -16.31 -4.36
C ALA A 224 -6.32 -16.18 -4.34
N ILE A 225 -6.87 -15.08 -4.87
CA ILE A 225 -8.33 -14.88 -4.95
C ILE A 225 -8.99 -15.91 -5.87
N ASP A 226 -8.41 -16.23 -7.02
CA ASP A 226 -8.93 -17.26 -7.93
C ASP A 226 -8.96 -18.64 -7.26
N SER A 227 -7.98 -18.94 -6.40
CA SER A 227 -7.95 -20.20 -5.65
C SER A 227 -9.08 -20.36 -4.63
N PHE A 228 -9.74 -19.26 -4.24
CA PHE A 228 -10.94 -19.31 -3.41
C PHE A 228 -12.14 -19.89 -4.17
N GLN A 229 -12.24 -19.66 -5.50
CA GLN A 229 -13.28 -20.25 -6.35
C GLN A 229 -13.13 -21.76 -6.45
N ASP A 230 -11.89 -22.26 -6.46
CA ASP A 230 -11.60 -23.70 -6.57
C ASP A 230 -11.77 -24.45 -5.24
N GLY A 231 -12.19 -23.79 -4.16
CA GLY A 231 -12.41 -24.40 -2.85
C GLY A 231 -11.13 -24.76 -2.08
N TYR A 232 -9.97 -24.31 -2.52
CA TYR A 232 -8.70 -24.56 -1.83
C TYR A 232 -8.60 -23.79 -0.50
N PHE A 233 -9.35 -22.70 -0.35
CA PHE A 233 -9.47 -21.97 0.92
C PHE A 233 -10.94 -21.94 1.35
N THR A 234 -11.27 -22.68 2.39
CA THR A 234 -12.63 -22.73 2.94
C THR A 234 -12.89 -21.65 3.99
N SER A 235 -11.87 -20.99 4.48
CA SER A 235 -11.93 -19.82 5.39
C SER A 235 -10.56 -19.14 5.46
N PHE A 236 -10.56 -17.84 5.76
CA PHE A 236 -9.35 -17.10 6.17
C PHE A 236 -9.09 -17.28 7.67
#